data_161ed0c2e95fb946c042c844fbecc5cf
#
_entry.id   161ed0c2e95fb946c042c844fbecc5cf
#
_cell.length_a   1.000
_cell.length_b   1.000
_cell.length_c   1.000
_cell.angle_alpha   90.00
_cell.angle_beta   90.00
_cell.angle_gamma   90.00
#
_symmetry.space_group_name_H-M   'P 1'
#
loop_
_entity.id
_entity.type
_entity.pdbx_description
1 polymer ?
#
loop_
_entity_poly.entity_id
_entity_poly.type
_entity_poly.pdbx_seq_one_letter_code
_entity_poly.pdbx_strand_id
1 'polypeptide(L)' 'MSKVACPECAAEITLAENTEVGEIIVCPDCGVDLEVTALKPAAVQIAPMEQEDWGE' A
#
# COMPACT_ATOMS: atom_id res chain seq x y z
N MET A 1 -10.06 -0.59 12.57
CA MET A 1 -9.65 -0.19 11.23
C MET A 1 -8.51 0.79 11.33
N SER A 2 -7.64 0.77 10.37
CA SER A 2 -6.45 1.61 10.38
C SER A 2 -6.44 2.53 9.19
N LYS A 3 -5.77 3.66 9.32
CA LYS A 3 -5.68 4.61 8.24
C LYS A 3 -4.24 4.92 7.95
N VAL A 4 -3.93 5.09 6.69
CA VAL A 4 -2.58 5.42 6.26
C VAL A 4 -2.66 6.56 5.26
N ALA A 5 -1.54 7.22 5.04
CA ALA A 5 -1.47 8.28 4.06
C ALA A 5 -0.73 7.78 2.84
N CYS A 6 -1.28 8.07 1.66
CA CYS A 6 -0.62 7.68 0.43
C CYS A 6 0.68 8.46 0.30
N PRO A 7 1.80 7.78 0.02
CA PRO A 7 3.07 8.50 -0.13
C PRO A 7 3.18 9.30 -1.42
N GLU A 8 2.25 9.09 -2.35
CA GLU A 8 2.28 9.85 -3.59
C GLU A 8 1.41 11.07 -3.53
N CYS A 9 0.17 10.94 -3.13
CA CYS A 9 -0.76 12.07 -3.13
C CYS A 9 -1.20 12.47 -1.73
N ALA A 10 -0.75 11.75 -0.72
CA ALA A 10 -1.06 12.03 0.69
C ALA A 10 -2.54 11.88 1.00
N ALA A 11 -3.28 11.15 0.19
CA ALA A 11 -4.68 10.89 0.47
C ALA A 11 -4.81 9.90 1.61
N GLU A 12 -5.83 10.08 2.42
CA GLU A 12 -6.06 9.17 3.53
C GLU A 12 -6.70 7.89 3.01
N ILE A 13 -6.16 6.75 3.39
CA ILE A 13 -6.64 5.45 2.95
C ILE A 13 -7.03 4.68 4.19
N THR A 14 -8.24 4.13 4.19
CA THR A 14 -8.72 3.32 5.30
C THR A 14 -8.44 1.85 5.00
N LEU A 15 -7.78 1.18 5.92
CA LEU A 15 -7.50 -0.24 5.78
C LEU A 15 -8.56 -1.04 6.51
N ALA A 16 -8.96 -2.16 5.91
CA ALA A 16 -9.93 -3.05 6.54
C ALA A 16 -9.30 -3.75 7.73
N GLU A 17 -10.16 -4.28 8.60
CA GLU A 17 -9.65 -4.97 9.78
C GLU A 17 -8.90 -6.24 9.40
N ASN A 18 -9.25 -6.86 8.29
CA ASN A 18 -8.59 -8.08 7.87
C ASN A 18 -7.42 -7.85 6.93
N THR A 19 -6.96 -6.61 6.80
CA THR A 19 -5.79 -6.31 6.01
C THR A 19 -4.56 -6.91 6.67
N GLU A 20 -3.65 -7.44 5.87
CA GLU A 20 -2.46 -8.08 6.39
C GLU A 20 -1.21 -7.42 5.83
N VAL A 21 -0.09 -7.60 6.54
CA VAL A 21 1.19 -7.12 6.04
C VAL A 21 1.52 -7.86 4.75
N GLY A 22 1.95 -7.11 3.76
CA GLY A 22 2.25 -7.66 2.44
C GLY A 22 1.10 -7.57 1.47
N GLU A 23 -0.05 -7.10 1.92
CA GLU A 23 -1.20 -6.98 1.05
C GLU A 23 -1.02 -5.77 0.13
N ILE A 24 -1.43 -5.91 -1.11
CA ILE A 24 -1.33 -4.82 -2.09
C ILE A 24 -2.69 -4.14 -2.18
N ILE A 25 -2.68 -2.82 -2.00
CA ILE A 25 -3.89 -2.02 -2.13
C ILE A 25 -3.64 -0.94 -3.16
N VAL A 26 -4.72 -0.38 -3.67
CA VAL A 26 -4.62 0.67 -4.67
C VAL A 26 -5.16 1.96 -4.06
N CYS A 27 -4.39 3.03 -4.21
CA CYS A 27 -4.83 4.33 -3.71
C CYS A 27 -6.06 4.77 -4.50
N PRO A 28 -7.15 5.14 -3.82
CA PRO A 28 -8.36 5.54 -4.53
C PRO A 28 -8.26 6.93 -5.16
N ASP A 29 -7.20 7.66 -4.84
CA ASP A 29 -7.06 9.02 -5.34
C ASP A 29 -6.10 9.07 -6.52
N CYS A 30 -4.87 8.62 -6.38
CA CYS A 30 -3.91 8.66 -7.47
C CYS A 30 -3.77 7.33 -8.20
N GLY A 31 -4.29 6.26 -7.63
CA GLY A 31 -4.28 4.96 -8.30
C GLY A 31 -2.97 4.20 -8.24
N VAL A 32 -2.06 4.61 -7.36
CA VAL A 32 -0.78 3.90 -7.27
C VAL A 32 -0.96 2.64 -6.44
N ASP A 33 -0.20 1.60 -6.77
CA ASP A 33 -0.23 0.38 -5.98
C ASP A 33 0.60 0.60 -4.73
N LEU A 34 0.08 0.18 -3.60
CA LEU A 34 0.74 0.34 -2.31
C LEU A 34 0.82 -1.01 -1.61
N GLU A 35 1.91 -1.22 -0.92
CA GLU A 35 2.10 -2.45 -0.18
C GLU A 35 2.03 -2.15 1.31
N VAL A 36 1.25 -2.91 2.05
CA VAL A 36 1.14 -2.74 3.49
C VAL A 36 2.40 -3.30 4.12
N THR A 37 3.15 -2.45 4.82
CA THR A 37 4.40 -2.88 5.43
C THR A 37 4.26 -3.09 6.92
N ALA A 38 3.24 -2.50 7.54
CA ALA A 38 3.02 -2.67 8.97
C ALA A 38 1.56 -2.40 9.26
N LEU A 39 1.08 -2.92 10.37
CA LEU A 39 -0.30 -2.70 10.76
C LEU A 39 -0.42 -1.92 12.07
N LYS A 40 0.59 -1.98 12.91
CA LYS A 40 0.53 -1.29 14.20
C LYS A 40 1.88 -0.64 14.49
N PRO A 41 2.01 0.60 14.11
CA PRO A 41 1.05 1.45 13.41
C PRO A 41 0.94 1.06 11.95
N ALA A 42 -0.19 1.36 11.34
CA ALA A 42 -0.39 1.02 9.95
C ALA A 42 0.53 1.84 9.07
N ALA A 43 1.13 1.20 8.10
CA ALA A 43 2.05 1.88 7.19
C ALA A 43 2.03 1.19 5.84
N VAL A 44 2.24 1.96 4.80
CA VAL A 44 2.30 1.42 3.45
C VAL A 44 3.45 2.10 2.71
N GLN A 45 3.85 1.47 1.62
CA GLN A 45 4.88 2.04 0.76
C GLN A 45 4.48 1.79 -0.68
N ILE A 46 5.14 2.46 -1.61
CA ILE A 46 4.88 2.23 -3.02
C ILE A 46 5.26 0.79 -3.32
N ALA A 47 4.34 0.03 -3.87
CA ALA A 47 4.61 -1.35 -4.20
C ALA A 47 5.64 -1.40 -5.34
N PRO A 48 6.57 -2.34 -5.30
CA PRO A 48 7.55 -2.44 -6.37
C PRO A 48 6.86 -2.84 -7.65
N MET A 49 7.28 -2.22 -8.73
CA MET A 49 6.74 -2.61 -10.00
C MET A 49 7.22 -3.96 -10.32
N GLU A 50 6.39 -4.73 -10.84
CA GLU A 50 6.79 -6.00 -11.13
C GLU A 50 7.49 -6.04 -12.30
N GLN A 51 8.23 -6.19 -12.66
CA GLN A 51 8.83 -6.15 -13.81
C GLN A 51 9.64 -7.04 -14.09
N GLU A 52 9.64 -7.33 -14.08
CA GLU A 52 10.31 -7.96 -14.22
C GLU A 52 11.17 -8.38 -14.51
N ASP A 53 11.47 -8.83 -14.54
CA ASP A 53 12.27 -9.24 -14.74
C ASP A 53 13.00 -9.86 -14.73
N TRP A 54 13.25 -10.25 -14.77
CA TRP A 54 13.92 -10.75 -14.74
C TRP A 54 14.73 -11.37 -14.89
N GLY A 55 14.98 -11.54 -14.93
CA GLY A 55 15.62 -12.01 -15.10
C GLY A 55 16.28 -12.81 -15.04
N GLU A 56 16.43 -13.23 -14.84
CA GLU A 56 16.96 -13.95 -14.84
C GLU A 56 17.16 -14.39 -15.07
#